data_fd896d0e7c9ea044fc2755af6258c49a
#
_entry.id   fd896d0e7c9ea044fc2755af6258c49a
#
_cell.length_a   1.000
_cell.length_b   1.000
_cell.length_c   1.000
_cell.angle_alpha   90.00
_cell.angle_beta   90.00
_cell.angle_gamma   90.00
#
_symmetry.space_group_name_H-M   'P 1'
#
loop_
_entity.id
_entity.type
_entity.pdbx_description
1 polymer ?
#
loop_
_entity_poly.entity_id
_entity_poly.type
_entity_poly.pdbx_seq_one_letter_code
_entity_poly.pdbx_strand_id
1 'polypeptide(L)'
;VPETNAAWRKQNLGYRLFAANDRFVRDKLASVNEGGFAGITDALLSLLINIDGVGTRVTDIAARAGLTKQSVVELIDRAEKLGVVRREADPDDKRTRIVCFTPLGTRLCHCLQQAIIGAEQRFA
;
A
#
# COMPACT_ATOMS: atom_id res chain seq x y z
N VAL A 1 18.30 -21.42 -23.15
CA VAL A 1 18.22 -19.97 -22.92
C VAL A 1 19.41 -19.32 -23.60
N PRO A 2 19.17 -18.33 -24.43
CA PRO A 2 20.25 -17.56 -25.02
C PRO A 2 21.12 -16.96 -23.91
N GLU A 3 22.40 -17.11 -24.06
CA GLU A 3 23.33 -16.57 -23.08
C GLU A 3 23.12 -15.07 -22.98
N THR A 4 22.71 -14.60 -21.82
CA THR A 4 22.70 -13.20 -21.45
C THR A 4 22.20 -12.24 -22.53
N ASN A 5 21.23 -12.64 -23.26
CA ASN A 5 20.65 -11.78 -24.27
C ASN A 5 19.80 -10.70 -23.57
N ALA A 6 20.34 -9.47 -23.50
CA ALA A 6 19.65 -8.36 -22.86
C ALA A 6 18.31 -8.04 -23.56
N ALA A 7 18.27 -8.20 -24.87
CA ALA A 7 17.04 -8.01 -25.64
C ALA A 7 15.97 -9.03 -25.21
N TRP A 8 16.36 -10.29 -25.03
CA TRP A 8 15.44 -11.32 -24.57
C TRP A 8 14.87 -10.98 -23.19
N ARG A 9 15.71 -10.53 -22.27
CA ARG A 9 15.25 -10.16 -20.93
C ARG A 9 14.18 -9.07 -20.96
N LYS A 10 14.30 -8.13 -21.89
CA LYS A 10 13.39 -6.98 -22.02
C LYS A 10 12.19 -7.24 -22.92
N GLN A 11 12.19 -8.34 -23.68
CA GLN A 11 11.13 -8.64 -24.65
C GLN A 11 10.05 -9.58 -24.11
N ASN A 12 10.32 -10.30 -23.01
CA ASN A 12 9.35 -11.25 -22.50
C ASN A 12 8.22 -10.56 -21.76
N LEU A 13 7.06 -11.23 -21.71
CA LEU A 13 5.86 -10.69 -21.07
C LEU A 13 6.07 -10.37 -19.61
N GLY A 14 6.78 -11.25 -18.88
CA GLY A 14 7.03 -11.05 -17.45
C GLY A 14 7.77 -9.74 -17.19
N TYR A 15 8.80 -9.45 -17.98
CA TYR A 15 9.52 -8.18 -17.86
C TYR A 15 8.63 -6.98 -18.20
N ARG A 16 7.82 -7.09 -19.23
CA ARG A 16 6.92 -5.99 -19.63
C ARG A 16 5.90 -5.68 -18.55
N LEU A 17 5.34 -6.72 -17.92
CA LEU A 17 4.42 -6.54 -16.81
C LEU A 17 5.13 -5.92 -15.61
N PHE A 18 6.33 -6.39 -15.28
CA PHE A 18 7.14 -5.82 -14.23
C PHE A 18 7.44 -4.35 -14.48
N ALA A 19 7.91 -4.02 -15.70
CA ALA A 19 8.27 -2.65 -16.04
C ALA A 19 7.07 -1.71 -16.01
N ALA A 20 5.91 -2.17 -16.48
CA ALA A 20 4.68 -1.39 -16.44
C ALA A 20 4.24 -1.14 -14.99
N ASN A 21 4.27 -2.18 -14.15
CA ASN A 21 3.94 -2.04 -12.74
C ASN A 21 4.91 -1.13 -12.02
N ASP A 22 6.20 -1.24 -12.28
CA ASP A 22 7.22 -0.39 -11.66
C ASP A 22 6.99 1.08 -11.99
N ARG A 23 6.68 1.40 -13.24
CA ARG A 23 6.33 2.76 -13.65
C ARG A 23 5.08 3.27 -12.95
N PHE A 24 4.05 2.43 -12.87
CA PHE A 24 2.79 2.77 -12.22
C PHE A 24 3.02 3.07 -10.73
N VAL A 25 3.78 2.23 -10.04
CA VAL A 25 4.10 2.40 -8.62
C VAL A 25 4.91 3.67 -8.40
N ARG A 26 5.93 3.93 -9.22
CA ARG A 26 6.76 5.14 -9.10
C ARG A 26 5.94 6.40 -9.29
N ASP A 27 5.07 6.41 -10.29
CA ASP A 27 4.22 7.56 -10.59
C ASP A 27 3.22 7.82 -9.45
N LYS A 28 2.61 6.75 -8.97
CA LYS A 28 1.71 6.81 -7.82
C LYS A 28 2.41 7.38 -6.58
N LEU A 29 3.60 6.86 -6.25
CA LEU A 29 4.36 7.33 -5.09
C LEU A 29 4.80 8.78 -5.22
N ALA A 30 5.22 9.20 -6.41
CA ALA A 30 5.59 10.59 -6.65
C ALA A 30 4.40 11.51 -6.39
N SER A 31 3.20 11.14 -6.85
CA SER A 31 1.99 11.93 -6.63
C SER A 31 1.60 12.00 -5.16
N VAL A 32 1.73 10.88 -4.44
CA VAL A 32 1.47 10.85 -3.00
C VAL A 32 2.45 11.73 -2.24
N ASN A 33 3.74 11.68 -2.59
CA ASN A 33 4.76 12.51 -1.98
C ASN A 33 4.50 14.00 -2.23
N GLU A 34 4.14 14.36 -3.46
CA GLU A 34 3.78 15.73 -3.82
C GLU A 34 2.53 16.21 -3.08
N GLY A 35 1.64 15.30 -2.74
CA GLY A 35 0.44 15.59 -1.95
C GLY A 35 0.69 15.83 -0.47
N GLY A 36 1.96 15.83 -0.03
CA GLY A 36 2.33 16.11 1.35
C GLY A 36 2.66 14.91 2.20
N PHE A 37 2.77 13.72 1.62
CA PHE A 37 3.04 12.46 2.35
C PHE A 37 4.42 11.90 1.96
N ALA A 38 5.47 12.62 2.31
CA ALA A 38 6.85 12.18 2.06
C ALA A 38 7.18 10.95 2.92
N GLY A 39 8.02 10.08 2.38
CA GLY A 39 8.48 8.89 3.10
C GLY A 39 7.51 7.72 3.12
N ILE A 40 6.41 7.81 2.39
CA ILE A 40 5.46 6.71 2.24
C ILE A 40 6.03 5.68 1.25
N THR A 41 6.00 4.42 1.65
CA THR A 41 6.43 3.30 0.79
C THR A 41 5.23 2.64 0.13
N ASP A 42 5.47 1.94 -0.98
CA ASP A 42 4.41 1.17 -1.63
C ASP A 42 3.87 0.06 -0.73
N ALA A 43 4.74 -0.57 0.05
CA ALA A 43 4.31 -1.59 1.02
C ALA A 43 3.30 -1.03 2.02
N LEU A 44 3.53 0.19 2.51
CA LEU A 44 2.60 0.84 3.43
C LEU A 44 1.28 1.17 2.75
N LEU A 45 1.32 1.70 1.54
CA LEU A 45 0.08 1.98 0.77
C LEU A 45 -0.72 0.71 0.50
N SER A 46 -0.03 -0.38 0.17
CA SER A 46 -0.67 -1.69 -0.05
C SER A 46 -1.34 -2.22 1.21
N LEU A 47 -0.78 -1.94 2.37
CA LEU A 47 -1.42 -2.26 3.64
C LEU A 47 -2.70 -1.45 3.83
N LEU A 48 -2.62 -0.15 3.62
CA LEU A 48 -3.71 0.77 3.91
C LEU A 48 -4.97 0.49 3.10
N ILE A 49 -4.83 -0.01 1.87
CA ILE A 49 -5.98 -0.36 1.03
C ILE A 49 -6.76 -1.56 1.57
N ASN A 50 -6.21 -2.31 2.51
CA ASN A 50 -6.85 -3.46 3.13
C ASN A 50 -7.55 -3.12 4.46
N ILE A 51 -7.60 -1.84 4.81
CA ILE A 51 -8.25 -1.36 6.04
C ILE A 51 -9.58 -0.73 5.67
N ASP A 52 -10.67 -1.23 6.26
CA ASP A 52 -12.00 -0.68 6.05
C ASP A 52 -12.18 0.62 6.85
N GLY A 53 -13.09 1.48 6.39
CA GLY A 53 -13.35 2.76 7.04
C GLY A 53 -13.83 2.63 8.48
N VAL A 54 -14.44 1.50 8.84
CA VAL A 54 -14.92 1.24 10.21
C VAL A 54 -13.86 0.56 11.08
N GLY A 55 -12.67 0.29 10.53
CA GLY A 55 -11.62 -0.43 11.22
C GLY A 55 -11.56 -1.89 10.82
N THR A 56 -10.37 -2.49 10.93
CA THR A 56 -10.13 -3.87 10.50
C THR A 56 -9.17 -4.54 11.46
N ARG A 57 -9.45 -5.80 11.78
CA ARG A 57 -8.56 -6.61 12.65
C ARG A 57 -7.26 -6.91 11.93
N VAL A 58 -6.17 -6.97 12.69
CA VAL A 58 -4.83 -7.26 12.15
C VAL A 58 -4.82 -8.58 11.37
N THR A 59 -5.50 -9.60 11.87
CA THR A 59 -5.58 -10.91 11.19
C THR A 59 -6.27 -10.82 9.84
N ASP A 60 -7.31 -10.00 9.73
CA ASP A 60 -8.03 -9.80 8.46
C ASP A 60 -7.20 -9.01 7.45
N ILE A 61 -6.45 -8.01 7.93
CA ILE A 61 -5.51 -7.27 7.08
C ILE A 61 -4.46 -8.22 6.51
N ALA A 62 -3.88 -9.06 7.35
CA ALA A 62 -2.87 -10.03 6.94
C ALA A 62 -3.42 -11.00 5.89
N ALA A 63 -4.63 -11.51 6.08
CA ALA A 63 -5.27 -12.41 5.14
C ALA A 63 -5.52 -11.74 3.79
N ARG A 64 -6.04 -10.50 3.79
CA ARG A 64 -6.31 -9.75 2.56
C ARG A 64 -5.03 -9.39 1.81
N ALA A 65 -3.98 -9.04 2.54
CA ALA A 65 -2.70 -8.62 1.94
C ALA A 65 -1.83 -9.81 1.52
N GLY A 66 -2.15 -11.02 1.96
CA GLY A 66 -1.30 -12.19 1.72
C GLY A 66 0.03 -12.13 2.45
N LEU A 67 0.06 -11.46 3.60
CA LEU A 67 1.26 -11.26 4.41
C LEU A 67 1.15 -12.01 5.73
N THR A 68 2.29 -12.21 6.39
CA THR A 68 2.29 -12.75 7.75
C THR A 68 1.77 -11.70 8.72
N LYS A 69 1.24 -12.15 9.85
CA LYS A 69 0.79 -11.25 10.92
C LYS A 69 1.93 -10.35 11.39
N GLN A 70 3.15 -10.91 11.52
CA GLN A 70 4.31 -10.16 11.95
C GLN A 70 4.66 -9.03 10.99
N SER A 71 4.66 -9.31 9.69
CA SER A 71 4.91 -8.28 8.66
C SER A 71 3.87 -7.16 8.72
N VAL A 72 2.61 -7.52 8.91
CA VAL A 72 1.51 -6.55 9.05
C VAL A 72 1.70 -5.68 10.29
N VAL A 73 2.04 -6.29 11.43
CA VAL A 73 2.29 -5.54 12.67
C VAL A 73 3.41 -4.53 12.48
N GLU A 74 4.50 -4.90 11.81
CA GLU A 74 5.60 -3.98 11.54
C GLU A 74 5.16 -2.78 10.68
N LEU A 75 4.36 -3.04 9.66
CA LEU A 75 3.82 -1.96 8.81
C LEU A 75 2.84 -1.08 9.58
N ILE A 76 2.00 -1.65 10.43
CA ILE A 76 1.08 -0.90 11.28
C ILE A 76 1.85 -0.01 12.26
N ASP A 77 2.94 -0.52 12.84
CA ASP A 77 3.79 0.28 13.73
C ASP A 77 4.32 1.53 13.01
N ARG A 78 4.75 1.38 11.77
CA ARG A 78 5.19 2.51 10.95
C ARG A 78 4.05 3.48 10.66
N ALA A 79 2.89 2.94 10.31
CA ALA A 79 1.70 3.74 10.01
C ALA A 79 1.26 4.55 11.24
N GLU A 80 1.34 3.97 12.43
CA GLU A 80 1.05 4.68 13.67
C GLU A 80 2.05 5.82 13.92
N LYS A 81 3.33 5.56 13.69
CA LYS A 81 4.37 6.60 13.84
C LYS A 81 4.15 7.76 12.88
N LEU A 82 3.65 7.48 11.69
CA LEU A 82 3.30 8.51 10.72
C LEU A 82 1.98 9.20 11.06
N GLY A 83 1.24 8.68 12.03
CA GLY A 83 -0.02 9.26 12.46
C GLY A 83 -1.20 8.99 11.55
N VAL A 84 -1.10 8.02 10.64
CA VAL A 84 -2.16 7.73 9.67
C VAL A 84 -3.14 6.65 10.12
N VAL A 85 -2.75 5.83 11.10
CA VAL A 85 -3.64 4.84 11.73
C VAL A 85 -3.46 4.87 13.24
N ARG A 86 -4.43 4.29 13.92
CA ARG A 86 -4.35 4.00 15.36
C ARG A 86 -4.93 2.62 15.62
N ARG A 87 -4.48 1.99 16.70
CA ARG A 87 -5.05 0.74 17.18
C ARG A 87 -6.04 1.03 18.28
N GLU A 88 -7.18 0.36 18.23
CA GLU A 88 -8.21 0.45 19.25
C GLU A 88 -8.60 -0.95 19.71
N ALA A 89 -9.16 -1.06 20.93
CA ALA A 89 -9.75 -2.31 21.36
C ALA A 89 -10.97 -2.62 20.50
N ASP A 90 -11.10 -3.89 20.10
CA ASP A 90 -12.28 -4.33 19.37
C ASP A 90 -13.49 -4.28 20.32
N PRO A 91 -14.58 -3.58 19.94
CA PRO A 91 -15.79 -3.52 20.79
C PRO A 91 -16.41 -4.90 21.06
N ASP A 92 -16.23 -5.83 20.11
CA ASP A 92 -16.83 -7.17 20.19
C ASP A 92 -15.92 -8.19 20.88
N ASP A 93 -14.61 -7.94 20.93
CA ASP A 93 -13.65 -8.82 21.58
C ASP A 93 -12.47 -8.01 22.13
N LYS A 94 -12.47 -7.81 23.44
CA LYS A 94 -11.45 -7.02 24.14
C LYS A 94 -10.04 -7.57 24.03
N ARG A 95 -9.88 -8.83 23.59
CA ARG A 95 -8.58 -9.47 23.41
C ARG A 95 -7.93 -9.14 22.08
N THR A 96 -8.68 -8.54 21.16
CA THR A 96 -8.19 -8.19 19.84
C THR A 96 -8.13 -6.68 19.65
N ARG A 97 -7.34 -6.25 18.68
CA ARG A 97 -7.21 -4.85 18.29
C ARG A 97 -7.71 -4.67 16.87
N ILE A 98 -8.36 -3.55 16.63
CA ILE A 98 -8.69 -3.11 15.29
C ILE A 98 -7.79 -1.94 14.92
N VAL A 99 -7.48 -1.85 13.64
CA VAL A 99 -6.71 -0.75 13.06
C VAL A 99 -7.68 0.19 12.38
N CYS A 100 -7.64 1.45 12.75
CA CYS A 100 -8.53 2.48 12.24
C CYS A 100 -7.71 3.61 11.63
N PHE A 101 -8.26 4.26 10.61
CA PHE A 101 -7.65 5.48 10.07
C PHE A 101 -7.84 6.64 11.05
N THR A 102 -6.80 7.47 11.15
CA THR A 102 -6.91 8.80 11.73
C THR A 102 -7.43 9.77 10.65
N PRO A 103 -7.79 11.01 11.01
CA PRO A 103 -8.11 12.01 9.99
C PRO A 103 -6.99 12.21 8.97
N LEU A 104 -5.72 12.16 9.40
CA LEU A 104 -4.58 12.21 8.49
C LEU A 104 -4.54 11.00 7.57
N GLY A 105 -4.82 9.81 8.09
CA GLY A 105 -4.90 8.58 7.30
C GLY A 105 -6.01 8.63 6.25
N THR A 106 -7.16 9.18 6.60
CA THR A 106 -8.26 9.39 5.65
C THR A 106 -7.82 10.31 4.51
N ARG A 107 -7.09 11.39 4.83
CA ARG A 107 -6.54 12.29 3.80
C ARG A 107 -5.52 11.58 2.92
N LEU A 108 -4.67 10.73 3.51
CA LEU A 108 -3.72 9.93 2.74
C LEU A 108 -4.45 8.99 1.77
N CYS A 109 -5.49 8.31 2.22
CA CYS A 109 -6.28 7.43 1.36
C CYS A 109 -6.91 8.19 0.19
N HIS A 110 -7.42 9.38 0.46
CA HIS A 110 -7.96 10.23 -0.60
C HIS A 110 -6.88 10.63 -1.60
N CYS A 111 -5.72 11.05 -1.11
CA CYS A 111 -4.57 11.37 -1.93
C CYS A 111 -4.13 10.17 -2.78
N LEU A 112 -4.11 8.98 -2.20
CA LEU A 112 -3.78 7.74 -2.89
C LEU A 112 -4.77 7.45 -4.02
N GLN A 113 -6.07 7.61 -3.78
CA GLN A 113 -7.08 7.42 -4.81
C GLN A 113 -6.83 8.35 -6.00
N GLN A 114 -6.55 9.62 -5.74
CA GLN A 114 -6.25 10.58 -6.79
C GLN A 114 -4.95 10.22 -7.53
N ALA A 115 -3.94 9.74 -6.82
CA ALA A 115 -2.68 9.32 -7.41
C ALA A 115 -2.87 8.12 -8.33
N ILE A 116 -3.69 7.15 -7.94
CA ILE A 116 -4.02 5.98 -8.77
C ILE A 116 -4.75 6.40 -10.04
N ILE A 117 -5.77 7.24 -9.90
CA ILE A 117 -6.54 7.74 -11.05
C ILE A 117 -5.61 8.47 -12.03
N GLY A 118 -4.73 9.33 -11.52
CA GLY A 118 -3.76 10.04 -12.35
C GLY A 118 -2.78 9.11 -13.05
N ALA A 119 -2.28 8.11 -12.34
CA ALA A 119 -1.37 7.12 -12.92
C ALA A 119 -2.07 6.30 -14.02
N GLU A 120 -3.30 5.87 -13.79
CA GLU A 120 -4.10 5.14 -14.79
C GLU A 120 -4.29 5.97 -16.07
N GLN A 121 -4.59 7.25 -15.92
CA GLN A 121 -4.76 8.16 -17.07
C GLN A 121 -3.48 8.29 -17.89
N ARG A 122 -2.32 8.32 -17.23
CA ARG A 122 -1.02 8.41 -17.92
C ARG A 122 -0.64 7.12 -18.65
N PHE A 123 -1.21 5.98 -18.25
CA PHE A 123 -1.00 4.70 -18.92
C PHE A 123 -1.99 4.44 -20.05
N ALA A 124 -3.10 5.13 -20.10
CA ALA A 124 -4.15 4.94 -21.10
C ALA A 124 -3.74 5.42 -22.51
#